data_72fe186b4d0029a4f0beeadcb8f6b384
#
_entry.id   72fe186b4d0029a4f0beeadcb8f6b384
#
_cell.length_a   1.000
_cell.length_b   1.000
_cell.length_c   1.000
_cell.angle_alpha   90.00
_cell.angle_beta   90.00
_cell.angle_gamma   90.00
#
_symmetry.space_group_name_H-M   'P 1'
#
loop_
_entity.id
_entity.type
_entity.pdbx_description
1 polymer ?
#
loop_
_entity_poly.entity_id
_entity_poly.type
_entity_poly.pdbx_seq_one_letter_code
_entity_poly.pdbx_strand_id
1 'polypeptide(L)'
;VARGLAALTGATGFLGRRVARELARQGWRVRVLSRRDPVHSDWQDFEPEVVVGHLSDTAALAALTRGADVVIHAAGLVKARRLDDFRRVNAEGAQKVAEAAGDAHLLLVSSLAAREPQLSPYAASKRAGEDAARAAAGGRLTVVRPPAIYGPGDREILPLFRAAARTPILPVFADHARTALIHLEDAARQVAALADRAPQGATYALSDSRPEGYGWAEIMRAAAEAMGGRPRLVRTPGAVVRGLAAASVLRRLAGEAPIFTPGKARELLHPDWSVAPHERAAGLPQPEFDLSTGLAHTAQWYRAAGWLPRDFVTATLQTVENPQLHD
;
A
#
# COMPACT_ATOMS: atom_id res chain seq x y z
N VAL A 1 -15.20 -18.50 -20.90
CA VAL A 1 -16.46 -18.14 -20.27
C VAL A 1 -16.26 -16.79 -19.59
N ALA A 2 -17.11 -15.79 -19.93
CA ALA A 2 -17.05 -14.50 -19.24
C ALA A 2 -17.40 -14.72 -17.76
N ARG A 3 -16.55 -14.18 -16.88
CA ARG A 3 -16.83 -14.13 -15.45
C ARG A 3 -17.91 -13.07 -15.17
N GLY A 4 -18.45 -13.04 -13.97
CA GLY A 4 -19.46 -12.08 -13.55
C GLY A 4 -19.02 -10.62 -13.56
N LEU A 5 -19.72 -9.78 -12.79
CA LEU A 5 -19.45 -8.36 -12.63
C LEU A 5 -18.72 -8.10 -11.31
N ALA A 6 -17.53 -7.49 -11.39
CA ALA A 6 -16.79 -6.99 -10.25
C ALA A 6 -16.98 -5.47 -10.12
N ALA A 7 -17.56 -5.03 -9.02
CA ALA A 7 -17.72 -3.61 -8.66
C ALA A 7 -16.57 -3.15 -7.77
N LEU A 8 -15.90 -2.04 -8.09
CA LEU A 8 -14.69 -1.62 -7.40
C LEU A 8 -14.76 -0.15 -6.97
N THR A 9 -14.55 0.12 -5.68
CA THR A 9 -14.25 1.46 -5.19
C THR A 9 -12.74 1.65 -5.04
N GLY A 10 -12.26 2.89 -5.21
CA GLY A 10 -10.82 3.16 -5.11
C GLY A 10 -10.01 2.74 -6.32
N ALA A 11 -10.65 2.48 -7.46
CA ALA A 11 -10.03 2.04 -8.70
C ALA A 11 -8.97 2.99 -9.26
N THR A 12 -9.03 4.28 -8.94
CA THR A 12 -8.01 5.28 -9.33
C THR A 12 -6.84 5.38 -8.36
N GLY A 13 -6.87 4.60 -7.26
CA GLY A 13 -5.82 4.57 -6.25
C GLY A 13 -4.66 3.66 -6.63
N PHE A 14 -3.60 3.69 -5.81
CA PHE A 14 -2.35 2.97 -6.04
C PHE A 14 -2.56 1.45 -6.26
N LEU A 15 -3.26 0.77 -5.35
CA LEU A 15 -3.58 -0.65 -5.50
C LEU A 15 -4.79 -0.86 -6.42
N GLY A 16 -5.85 -0.06 -6.27
CA GLY A 16 -7.13 -0.32 -6.94
C GLY A 16 -7.04 -0.32 -8.45
N ARG A 17 -6.19 0.52 -9.06
CA ARG A 17 -5.98 0.54 -10.52
C ARG A 17 -5.38 -0.76 -11.04
N ARG A 18 -4.49 -1.40 -10.27
CA ARG A 18 -3.89 -2.70 -10.63
C ARG A 18 -4.88 -3.84 -10.40
N VAL A 19 -5.67 -3.77 -9.35
CA VAL A 19 -6.76 -4.73 -9.10
C VAL A 19 -7.78 -4.68 -10.24
N ALA A 20 -8.21 -3.49 -10.69
CA ALA A 20 -9.13 -3.35 -11.81
C ALA A 20 -8.58 -4.00 -13.09
N ARG A 21 -7.32 -3.73 -13.43
CA ARG A 21 -6.64 -4.34 -14.57
C ARG A 21 -6.54 -5.86 -14.45
N GLU A 22 -6.19 -6.36 -13.28
CA GLU A 22 -6.03 -7.79 -13.06
C GLU A 22 -7.38 -8.53 -13.15
N LEU A 23 -8.45 -7.95 -12.62
CA LEU A 23 -9.81 -8.48 -12.76
C LEU A 23 -10.22 -8.56 -14.24
N ALA A 24 -9.96 -7.49 -15.01
CA ALA A 24 -10.26 -7.48 -16.44
C ALA A 24 -9.46 -8.57 -17.19
N ARG A 25 -8.17 -8.74 -16.88
CA ARG A 25 -7.33 -9.82 -17.45
C ARG A 25 -7.85 -11.23 -17.12
N GLN A 26 -8.48 -11.38 -15.95
CA GLN A 26 -9.11 -12.63 -15.54
C GLN A 26 -10.51 -12.84 -16.15
N GLY A 27 -10.98 -11.91 -16.99
CA GLY A 27 -12.26 -12.00 -17.69
C GLY A 27 -13.47 -11.49 -16.90
N TRP A 28 -13.27 -10.71 -15.83
CA TRP A 28 -14.34 -10.01 -15.15
C TRP A 28 -14.79 -8.78 -15.95
N ARG A 29 -16.09 -8.52 -15.99
CA ARG A 29 -16.58 -7.17 -16.30
C ARG A 29 -16.31 -6.31 -15.09
N VAL A 30 -15.70 -5.13 -15.28
CA VAL A 30 -15.29 -4.26 -14.18
C VAL A 30 -16.11 -2.98 -14.19
N ARG A 31 -16.79 -2.69 -13.08
CA ARG A 31 -17.48 -1.42 -12.84
C ARG A 31 -16.81 -0.67 -11.71
N VAL A 32 -16.52 0.61 -11.89
CA VAL A 32 -15.73 1.40 -10.95
C VAL A 32 -16.50 2.62 -10.45
N LEU A 33 -16.36 2.95 -9.16
CA LEU A 33 -16.79 4.22 -8.60
C LEU A 33 -15.65 5.23 -8.70
N SER A 34 -15.89 6.35 -9.35
CA SER A 34 -14.93 7.45 -9.44
C SER A 34 -15.62 8.80 -9.28
N ARG A 35 -14.92 9.76 -8.65
CA ARG A 35 -15.43 11.14 -8.47
C ARG A 35 -15.55 11.94 -9.77
N ARG A 36 -14.92 11.48 -10.81
CA ARG A 36 -14.93 12.01 -12.17
C ARG A 36 -14.57 10.88 -13.12
N ASP A 37 -14.85 11.05 -14.39
CA ASP A 37 -14.44 10.06 -15.40
C ASP A 37 -12.91 9.93 -15.41
N PRO A 38 -12.36 8.74 -15.11
CA PRO A 38 -10.93 8.54 -15.01
C PRO A 38 -10.34 8.18 -16.37
N VAL A 39 -9.30 8.89 -16.77
CA VAL A 39 -8.40 8.43 -17.84
C VAL A 39 -7.16 7.86 -17.18
N HIS A 40 -6.90 6.57 -17.32
CA HIS A 40 -5.79 5.91 -16.67
C HIS A 40 -4.96 5.07 -17.64
N SER A 41 -3.64 5.30 -17.68
CA SER A 41 -2.72 4.55 -18.54
C SER A 41 -2.72 3.03 -18.26
N ASP A 42 -3.06 2.64 -17.03
CA ASP A 42 -3.17 1.23 -16.65
C ASP A 42 -4.40 0.52 -17.24
N TRP A 43 -5.34 1.26 -17.85
CA TRP A 43 -6.60 0.75 -18.40
C TRP A 43 -6.67 0.86 -19.93
N GLN A 44 -5.52 0.96 -20.60
CA GLN A 44 -5.47 1.01 -22.07
C GLN A 44 -5.98 -0.28 -22.73
N ASP A 45 -5.86 -1.40 -22.01
CA ASP A 45 -6.24 -2.72 -22.52
C ASP A 45 -7.70 -3.12 -22.23
N PHE A 46 -8.44 -2.31 -21.47
CA PHE A 46 -9.85 -2.55 -21.13
C PHE A 46 -10.58 -1.26 -20.76
N GLU A 47 -11.87 -1.23 -20.95
CA GLU A 47 -12.72 -0.08 -20.60
C GLU A 47 -13.67 -0.48 -19.46
N PRO A 48 -13.47 0.05 -18.23
CA PRO A 48 -14.38 -0.22 -17.13
C PRO A 48 -15.67 0.57 -17.30
N GLU A 49 -16.78 0.02 -16.83
CA GLU A 49 -18.03 0.77 -16.65
C GLU A 49 -17.84 1.77 -15.50
N VAL A 50 -18.01 3.07 -15.77
CA VAL A 50 -17.76 4.12 -14.77
C VAL A 50 -19.07 4.63 -14.17
N VAL A 51 -19.17 4.55 -12.84
CA VAL A 51 -20.19 5.23 -12.05
C VAL A 51 -19.56 6.47 -11.43
N VAL A 52 -20.05 7.65 -11.81
CA VAL A 52 -19.57 8.92 -11.24
C VAL A 52 -20.24 9.16 -9.90
N GLY A 53 -19.45 9.34 -8.83
CA GLY A 53 -19.96 9.56 -7.49
C GLY A 53 -18.88 9.41 -6.42
N HIS A 54 -19.29 9.41 -5.16
CA HIS A 54 -18.38 9.27 -4.01
C HIS A 54 -18.97 8.35 -2.91
N LEU A 55 -18.17 7.95 -1.94
CA LEU A 55 -18.57 6.97 -0.91
C LEU A 55 -19.75 7.41 -0.03
N SER A 56 -20.09 8.69 0.01
CA SER A 56 -21.27 9.18 0.72
C SER A 56 -22.51 9.32 -0.17
N ASP A 57 -22.41 9.00 -1.46
CA ASP A 57 -23.51 9.04 -2.41
C ASP A 57 -24.18 7.67 -2.49
N THR A 58 -25.31 7.53 -1.83
CA THR A 58 -26.05 6.25 -1.75
C THR A 58 -26.56 5.80 -3.12
N ALA A 59 -26.99 6.74 -3.98
CA ALA A 59 -27.47 6.42 -5.32
C ALA A 59 -26.34 5.89 -6.21
N ALA A 60 -25.16 6.53 -6.13
CA ALA A 60 -23.97 6.07 -6.84
C ALA A 60 -23.50 4.70 -6.33
N LEU A 61 -23.53 4.46 -5.01
CA LEU A 61 -23.20 3.15 -4.46
C LEU A 61 -24.19 2.07 -4.92
N ALA A 62 -25.50 2.35 -4.91
CA ALA A 62 -26.50 1.42 -5.43
C ALA A 62 -26.33 1.14 -6.93
N ALA A 63 -25.97 2.15 -7.72
CA ALA A 63 -25.67 1.98 -9.15
C ALA A 63 -24.39 1.14 -9.36
N LEU A 64 -23.35 1.39 -8.55
CA LEU A 64 -22.10 0.63 -8.58
C LEU A 64 -22.33 -0.86 -8.33
N THR A 65 -23.08 -1.20 -7.28
CA THR A 65 -23.23 -2.58 -6.81
C THR A 65 -24.33 -3.38 -7.50
N ARG A 66 -25.17 -2.72 -8.30
CA ARG A 66 -26.30 -3.36 -8.98
C ARG A 66 -25.86 -4.53 -9.85
N GLY A 67 -26.30 -5.74 -9.50
CA GLY A 67 -25.99 -6.97 -10.23
C GLY A 67 -24.51 -7.37 -10.18
N ALA A 68 -23.75 -6.84 -9.22
CA ALA A 68 -22.37 -7.27 -8.99
C ALA A 68 -22.34 -8.62 -8.29
N ASP A 69 -21.47 -9.52 -8.74
CA ASP A 69 -21.18 -10.78 -8.07
C ASP A 69 -20.20 -10.57 -6.92
N VAL A 70 -19.26 -9.64 -7.10
CA VAL A 70 -18.30 -9.24 -6.08
C VAL A 70 -18.16 -7.72 -6.01
N VAL A 71 -18.11 -7.19 -4.80
CA VAL A 71 -17.83 -5.78 -4.51
C VAL A 71 -16.49 -5.68 -3.81
N ILE A 72 -15.53 -4.97 -4.42
CA ILE A 72 -14.19 -4.78 -3.87
C ILE A 72 -14.07 -3.35 -3.35
N HIS A 73 -13.96 -3.20 -2.04
CA HIS A 73 -13.77 -1.89 -1.43
C HIS A 73 -12.29 -1.62 -1.17
N ALA A 74 -11.62 -0.97 -2.12
CA ALA A 74 -10.21 -0.56 -2.01
C ALA A 74 -10.03 0.95 -1.76
N ALA A 75 -11.12 1.71 -1.68
CA ALA A 75 -11.05 3.12 -1.32
C ALA A 75 -10.68 3.29 0.16
N GLY A 76 -9.78 4.22 0.45
CA GLY A 76 -9.38 4.54 1.82
C GLY A 76 -8.34 5.65 1.86
N LEU A 77 -8.20 6.29 3.03
CA LEU A 77 -7.16 7.27 3.30
C LEU A 77 -6.03 6.62 4.09
N VAL A 78 -4.80 6.78 3.63
CA VAL A 78 -3.58 6.44 4.38
C VAL A 78 -3.01 7.66 5.12
N LYS A 79 -3.39 8.87 4.68
CA LYS A 79 -3.05 10.16 5.29
C LYS A 79 -4.29 11.05 5.34
N ALA A 80 -4.46 11.79 6.42
CA ALA A 80 -5.54 12.75 6.57
C ALA A 80 -5.07 14.03 7.26
N ARG A 81 -5.64 15.16 6.89
CA ARG A 81 -5.40 16.44 7.57
C ARG A 81 -6.12 16.49 8.92
N ARG A 82 -7.33 15.94 8.98
CA ARG A 82 -8.18 15.86 10.18
C ARG A 82 -8.37 14.40 10.57
N LEU A 83 -8.37 14.12 11.86
CA LEU A 83 -8.58 12.73 12.35
C LEU A 83 -9.95 12.20 11.93
N ASP A 84 -10.96 13.05 11.92
CA ASP A 84 -12.31 12.71 11.51
C ASP A 84 -12.43 12.24 10.05
N ASP A 85 -11.53 12.71 9.18
CA ASP A 85 -11.49 12.25 7.78
C ASP A 85 -11.18 10.74 7.69
N PHE A 86 -10.33 10.22 8.58
CA PHE A 86 -10.09 8.79 8.67
C PHE A 86 -11.35 8.00 9.01
N ARG A 87 -12.10 8.45 10.02
CA ARG A 87 -13.35 7.80 10.42
C ARG A 87 -14.36 7.81 9.28
N ARG A 88 -14.60 8.99 8.69
CA ARG A 88 -15.57 9.19 7.62
C ARG A 88 -15.28 8.35 6.38
N VAL A 89 -13.99 8.26 5.97
CA VAL A 89 -13.65 7.53 4.74
C VAL A 89 -13.42 6.05 5.00
N ASN A 90 -12.63 5.69 6.04
CA ASN A 90 -12.22 4.32 6.25
C ASN A 90 -13.25 3.48 7.02
N ALA A 91 -14.02 4.07 7.92
CA ALA A 91 -15.03 3.35 8.70
C ALA A 91 -16.43 3.52 8.11
N GLU A 92 -16.95 4.74 8.06
CA GLU A 92 -18.30 4.99 7.54
C GLU A 92 -18.40 4.66 6.03
N GLY A 93 -17.34 4.92 5.26
CA GLY A 93 -17.25 4.53 3.86
C GLY A 93 -17.35 3.02 3.67
N ALA A 94 -16.61 2.25 4.50
CA ALA A 94 -16.67 0.78 4.47
C ALA A 94 -18.06 0.25 4.84
N GLN A 95 -18.71 0.84 5.85
CA GLN A 95 -20.08 0.51 6.24
C GLN A 95 -21.05 0.71 5.08
N LYS A 96 -21.05 1.90 4.46
CA LYS A 96 -21.97 2.23 3.34
C LYS A 96 -21.78 1.32 2.15
N VAL A 97 -20.53 0.98 1.83
CA VAL A 97 -20.27 0.04 0.73
C VAL A 97 -20.76 -1.37 1.09
N ALA A 98 -20.58 -1.80 2.35
CA ALA A 98 -21.07 -3.09 2.82
C ALA A 98 -22.62 -3.18 2.78
N GLU A 99 -23.31 -2.11 3.18
CA GLU A 99 -24.77 -2.01 3.08
C GLU A 99 -25.24 -2.05 1.63
N ALA A 100 -24.55 -1.31 0.74
CA ALA A 100 -24.90 -1.26 -0.69
C ALA A 100 -24.57 -2.57 -1.44
N ALA A 101 -23.63 -3.37 -0.96
CA ALA A 101 -23.22 -4.64 -1.58
C ALA A 101 -24.36 -5.69 -1.57
N GLY A 102 -25.34 -5.57 -0.67
CA GLY A 102 -26.45 -6.51 -0.58
C GLY A 102 -25.98 -7.95 -0.43
N ASP A 103 -26.38 -8.83 -1.36
CA ASP A 103 -26.02 -10.25 -1.33
C ASP A 103 -24.69 -10.58 -2.02
N ALA A 104 -24.04 -9.59 -2.66
CA ALA A 104 -22.76 -9.79 -3.31
C ALA A 104 -21.64 -10.14 -2.32
N HIS A 105 -20.64 -10.87 -2.77
CA HIS A 105 -19.41 -11.07 -2.00
C HIS A 105 -18.72 -9.72 -1.79
N LEU A 106 -18.55 -9.29 -0.56
CA LEU A 106 -17.79 -8.08 -0.22
C LEU A 106 -16.33 -8.42 0.12
N LEU A 107 -15.40 -7.90 -0.66
CA LEU A 107 -13.97 -7.97 -0.40
C LEU A 107 -13.49 -6.59 0.07
N LEU A 108 -13.18 -6.47 1.35
CA LEU A 108 -12.69 -5.23 1.96
C LEU A 108 -11.16 -5.21 2.00
N VAL A 109 -10.53 -4.30 1.28
CA VAL A 109 -9.10 -4.05 1.38
C VAL A 109 -8.82 -3.18 2.61
N SER A 110 -8.38 -3.84 3.67
CA SER A 110 -7.95 -3.24 4.94
C SER A 110 -6.45 -2.94 4.93
N SER A 111 -5.76 -3.24 6.01
CA SER A 111 -4.30 -3.13 6.18
C SER A 111 -3.85 -4.05 7.31
N LEU A 112 -2.62 -4.54 7.22
CA LEU A 112 -2.00 -5.26 8.34
C LEU A 112 -1.95 -4.40 9.60
N ALA A 113 -1.87 -3.07 9.46
CA ALA A 113 -1.93 -2.11 10.57
C ALA A 113 -3.21 -2.23 11.42
N ALA A 114 -4.32 -2.74 10.87
CA ALA A 114 -5.55 -2.96 11.63
C ALA A 114 -5.43 -4.00 12.75
N ARG A 115 -4.33 -4.77 12.80
CA ARG A 115 -4.01 -5.66 13.94
C ARG A 115 -3.71 -4.87 15.21
N GLU A 116 -3.09 -3.69 15.05
CA GLU A 116 -2.58 -2.85 16.13
C GLU A 116 -3.24 -1.46 16.11
N PRO A 117 -4.57 -1.36 16.36
CA PRO A 117 -5.33 -0.12 16.19
C PRO A 117 -4.84 1.02 17.10
N GLN A 118 -4.16 0.70 18.22
CA GLN A 118 -3.64 1.69 19.18
C GLN A 118 -2.40 2.44 18.66
N LEU A 119 -1.74 1.94 17.62
CA LEU A 119 -0.48 2.54 17.14
C LEU A 119 -0.72 3.87 16.42
N SER A 120 -1.83 3.99 15.67
CA SER A 120 -2.09 5.20 14.90
C SER A 120 -3.59 5.42 14.62
N PRO A 121 -4.01 6.66 14.33
CA PRO A 121 -5.38 6.94 13.86
C PRO A 121 -5.73 6.21 12.55
N TYR A 122 -4.74 6.00 11.68
CA TYR A 122 -4.91 5.20 10.47
C TYR A 122 -5.25 3.74 10.83
N ALA A 123 -4.43 3.09 11.65
CA ALA A 123 -4.63 1.72 12.10
C ALA A 123 -6.01 1.54 12.78
N ALA A 124 -6.36 2.46 13.69
CA ALA A 124 -7.67 2.48 14.34
C ALA A 124 -8.82 2.59 13.33
N SER A 125 -8.68 3.46 12.34
CA SER A 125 -9.73 3.66 11.33
C SER A 125 -9.92 2.46 10.41
N LYS A 126 -8.83 1.75 10.06
CA LYS A 126 -8.90 0.52 9.27
C LYS A 126 -9.59 -0.58 10.06
N ARG A 127 -9.27 -0.74 11.35
CA ARG A 127 -9.95 -1.69 12.22
C ARG A 127 -11.44 -1.37 12.36
N ALA A 128 -11.78 -0.12 12.60
CA ALA A 128 -13.18 0.32 12.69
C ALA A 128 -13.96 0.06 11.38
N GLY A 129 -13.28 0.19 10.23
CA GLY A 129 -13.87 -0.15 8.93
C GLY A 129 -14.13 -1.65 8.77
N GLU A 130 -13.24 -2.51 9.26
CA GLU A 130 -13.45 -3.96 9.30
C GLU A 130 -14.65 -4.33 10.17
N ASP A 131 -14.74 -3.74 11.35
CA ASP A 131 -15.82 -4.01 12.31
C ASP A 131 -17.18 -3.56 11.76
N ALA A 132 -17.24 -2.37 11.15
CA ALA A 132 -18.43 -1.83 10.52
C ALA A 132 -18.89 -2.66 9.30
N ALA A 133 -17.96 -3.05 8.43
CA ALA A 133 -18.26 -3.90 7.28
C ALA A 133 -18.73 -5.30 7.72
N ARG A 134 -18.16 -5.85 8.78
CA ARG A 134 -18.54 -7.14 9.35
C ARG A 134 -19.96 -7.13 9.91
N ALA A 135 -20.31 -6.05 10.60
CA ALA A 135 -21.67 -5.86 11.13
C ALA A 135 -22.72 -5.80 9.99
N ALA A 136 -22.37 -5.18 8.83
CA ALA A 136 -23.30 -5.02 7.71
C ALA A 136 -23.35 -6.24 6.78
N ALA A 137 -22.23 -6.87 6.46
CA ALA A 137 -22.15 -7.93 5.45
C ALA A 137 -22.11 -9.36 6.04
N GLY A 138 -21.76 -9.52 7.33
CA GLY A 138 -21.71 -10.83 7.99
C GLY A 138 -20.77 -11.82 7.28
N GLY A 139 -21.27 -13.03 7.02
CA GLY A 139 -20.53 -14.12 6.36
C GLY A 139 -20.14 -13.82 4.89
N ARG A 140 -20.75 -12.82 4.25
CA ARG A 140 -20.41 -12.40 2.89
C ARG A 140 -19.14 -11.56 2.78
N LEU A 141 -18.55 -11.17 3.92
CA LEU A 141 -17.34 -10.38 3.97
C LEU A 141 -16.09 -11.25 3.89
N THR A 142 -15.15 -10.86 3.04
CA THR A 142 -13.74 -11.25 3.12
C THR A 142 -12.90 -9.99 3.39
N VAL A 143 -12.16 -9.97 4.50
CA VAL A 143 -11.22 -8.88 4.80
C VAL A 143 -9.85 -9.26 4.28
N VAL A 144 -9.21 -8.34 3.56
CA VAL A 144 -7.83 -8.48 3.09
C VAL A 144 -6.97 -7.46 3.79
N ARG A 145 -5.92 -7.90 4.46
CA ARG A 145 -4.94 -7.06 5.17
C ARG A 145 -3.58 -7.09 4.45
N PRO A 146 -3.36 -6.23 3.45
CA PRO A 146 -2.04 -6.09 2.87
C PRO A 146 -1.06 -5.55 3.92
N PRO A 147 0.22 -6.01 3.90
CA PRO A 147 1.32 -5.32 4.56
C PRO A 147 1.67 -4.03 3.81
N ALA A 148 2.85 -3.47 4.03
CA ALA A 148 3.32 -2.34 3.23
C ALA A 148 3.46 -2.76 1.75
N ILE A 149 2.63 -2.16 0.91
CA ILE A 149 2.65 -2.37 -0.54
C ILE A 149 3.63 -1.37 -1.15
N TYR A 150 4.51 -1.85 -2.01
CA TYR A 150 5.46 -1.02 -2.74
C TYR A 150 5.47 -1.36 -4.24
N GLY A 151 5.99 -0.46 -5.07
CA GLY A 151 6.07 -0.71 -6.50
C GLY A 151 5.98 0.56 -7.35
N PRO A 152 5.83 0.43 -8.68
CA PRO A 152 5.68 1.52 -9.61
C PRO A 152 4.58 2.50 -9.24
N GLY A 153 4.95 3.78 -9.07
CA GLY A 153 4.01 4.85 -8.69
C GLY A 153 3.82 5.06 -7.19
N ASP A 154 4.52 4.31 -6.33
CA ASP A 154 4.49 4.53 -4.89
C ASP A 154 5.22 5.82 -4.51
N ARG A 155 4.55 6.65 -3.71
CA ARG A 155 5.11 7.90 -3.17
C ARG A 155 5.58 7.76 -1.72
N GLU A 156 5.19 6.69 -1.05
CA GLU A 156 5.49 6.49 0.37
C GLU A 156 6.94 6.03 0.59
N ILE A 157 7.44 5.12 -0.26
CA ILE A 157 8.82 4.64 -0.16
C ILE A 157 9.80 5.45 -1.05
N LEU A 158 9.34 6.35 -1.91
CA LEU A 158 10.20 7.21 -2.73
C LEU A 158 11.27 7.96 -1.90
N PRO A 159 10.97 8.50 -0.67
CA PRO A 159 12.00 9.12 0.17
C PRO A 159 13.14 8.17 0.54
N LEU A 160 12.89 6.87 0.69
CA LEU A 160 13.92 5.87 0.95
C LEU A 160 14.89 5.79 -0.23
N PHE A 161 14.37 5.67 -1.46
CA PHE A 161 15.20 5.65 -2.67
C PHE A 161 15.99 6.94 -2.86
N ARG A 162 15.37 8.09 -2.56
CA ARG A 162 16.06 9.39 -2.61
C ARG A 162 17.19 9.49 -1.59
N ALA A 163 16.98 8.97 -0.39
CA ALA A 163 18.02 8.91 0.63
C ALA A 163 19.13 7.94 0.21
N ALA A 164 18.78 6.73 -0.23
CA ALA A 164 19.73 5.74 -0.71
C ALA A 164 20.60 6.25 -1.86
N ALA A 165 20.04 7.11 -2.71
CA ALA A 165 20.74 7.73 -3.82
C ALA A 165 21.71 8.85 -3.42
N ARG A 166 21.45 9.56 -2.29
CA ARG A 166 22.13 10.83 -1.96
C ARG A 166 23.07 10.74 -0.78
N THR A 167 22.95 9.71 0.06
CA THR A 167 23.71 9.64 1.29
C THR A 167 24.53 8.36 1.39
N PRO A 168 25.81 8.45 1.83
CA PRO A 168 26.63 7.27 2.10
C PRO A 168 26.22 6.57 3.40
N ILE A 169 25.27 7.11 4.15
CA ILE A 169 24.81 6.60 5.42
C ILE A 169 23.29 6.52 5.42
N LEU A 170 22.73 5.35 5.77
CA LEU A 170 21.30 5.17 5.96
C LEU A 170 20.98 4.75 7.40
N PRO A 171 19.92 5.33 8.00
CA PRO A 171 19.48 4.95 9.33
C PRO A 171 18.76 3.59 9.31
N VAL A 172 19.03 2.75 10.30
CA VAL A 172 18.27 1.53 10.55
C VAL A 172 17.48 1.71 11.84
N PHE A 173 16.18 1.51 11.73
CA PHE A 173 15.24 1.63 12.84
C PHE A 173 14.90 0.24 13.37
N ALA A 174 14.66 0.12 14.69
CA ALA A 174 14.14 -1.10 15.31
C ALA A 174 14.79 -2.40 14.79
N ASP A 175 16.05 -2.62 15.15
CA ASP A 175 16.88 -3.76 14.67
C ASP A 175 16.20 -5.14 14.75
N HIS A 176 15.26 -5.31 15.69
CA HIS A 176 14.55 -6.56 15.92
C HIS A 176 13.21 -6.65 15.16
N ALA A 177 12.80 -5.54 14.55
CA ALA A 177 11.51 -5.50 13.85
C ALA A 177 11.53 -6.36 12.58
N ARG A 178 10.41 -7.02 12.36
CA ARG A 178 10.09 -7.74 11.12
C ARG A 178 8.97 -7.02 10.40
N THR A 179 9.17 -6.78 9.12
CA THR A 179 8.19 -6.06 8.30
C THR A 179 7.92 -6.87 7.04
N ALA A 180 6.73 -7.45 6.95
CA ALA A 180 6.28 -8.03 5.70
C ALA A 180 6.05 -6.92 4.67
N LEU A 181 6.36 -7.24 3.44
CA LEU A 181 6.19 -6.37 2.27
C LEU A 181 5.47 -7.15 1.18
N ILE A 182 4.91 -6.45 0.22
CA ILE A 182 4.39 -7.08 -1.00
C ILE A 182 4.51 -6.10 -2.17
N HIS A 183 4.96 -6.61 -3.31
CA HIS A 183 4.98 -5.82 -4.52
C HIS A 183 3.55 -5.55 -5.03
N LEU A 184 3.31 -4.38 -5.60
CA LEU A 184 2.01 -3.91 -6.06
C LEU A 184 1.29 -4.88 -7.01
N GLU A 185 2.04 -5.47 -7.96
CA GLU A 185 1.47 -6.43 -8.91
C GLU A 185 1.05 -7.74 -8.21
N ASP A 186 1.85 -8.22 -7.26
CA ASP A 186 1.53 -9.41 -6.47
C ASP A 186 0.32 -9.18 -5.57
N ALA A 187 0.24 -8.00 -4.93
CA ALA A 187 -0.91 -7.62 -4.13
C ALA A 187 -2.19 -7.59 -4.97
N ALA A 188 -2.13 -7.03 -6.18
CA ALA A 188 -3.27 -6.97 -7.08
C ALA A 188 -3.73 -8.37 -7.53
N ARG A 189 -2.80 -9.27 -7.86
CA ARG A 189 -3.10 -10.65 -8.24
C ARG A 189 -3.73 -11.44 -7.08
N GLN A 190 -3.19 -11.28 -5.88
CA GLN A 190 -3.74 -11.96 -4.70
C GLN A 190 -5.13 -11.43 -4.33
N VAL A 191 -5.38 -10.11 -4.43
CA VAL A 191 -6.71 -9.51 -4.21
C VAL A 191 -7.70 -10.03 -5.26
N ALA A 192 -7.34 -10.03 -6.54
CA ALA A 192 -8.20 -10.52 -7.61
C ALA A 192 -8.51 -12.02 -7.45
N ALA A 193 -7.55 -12.83 -7.01
CA ALA A 193 -7.77 -14.26 -6.75
C ALA A 193 -8.72 -14.49 -5.57
N LEU A 194 -8.74 -13.61 -4.57
CA LEU A 194 -9.70 -13.67 -3.46
C LEU A 194 -11.12 -13.27 -3.90
N ALA A 195 -11.24 -12.38 -4.89
CA ALA A 195 -12.53 -11.98 -5.45
C ALA A 195 -13.26 -13.14 -6.15
N ASP A 196 -12.51 -14.12 -6.64
CA ASP A 196 -13.04 -15.31 -7.34
C ASP A 196 -13.50 -16.43 -6.37
N ARG A 197 -13.35 -16.24 -5.07
CA ARG A 197 -13.69 -17.24 -4.06
C ARG A 197 -15.04 -16.99 -3.44
N ALA A 198 -15.68 -18.06 -2.98
CA ALA A 198 -16.85 -17.93 -2.12
C ALA A 198 -16.45 -17.22 -0.81
N PRO A 199 -17.26 -16.27 -0.33
CA PRO A 199 -17.02 -15.61 0.95
C PRO A 199 -17.13 -16.58 2.12
N GLN A 200 -16.29 -16.39 3.14
CA GLN A 200 -16.24 -17.27 4.33
C GLN A 200 -16.27 -16.48 5.64
N GLY A 201 -16.54 -15.19 5.61
CA GLY A 201 -16.44 -14.32 6.80
C GLY A 201 -15.00 -14.14 7.29
N ALA A 202 -14.01 -14.52 6.49
CA ALA A 202 -12.61 -14.65 6.89
C ALA A 202 -11.84 -13.32 6.75
N THR A 203 -10.72 -13.27 7.46
CA THR A 203 -9.70 -12.20 7.34
C THR A 203 -8.38 -12.83 6.91
N TYR A 204 -7.82 -12.34 5.81
CA TYR A 204 -6.55 -12.82 5.26
C TYR A 204 -5.54 -11.69 5.17
N ALA A 205 -4.29 -11.99 5.51
CA ALA A 205 -3.16 -11.12 5.24
C ALA A 205 -2.48 -11.54 3.93
N LEU A 206 -1.98 -10.56 3.19
CA LEU A 206 -1.16 -10.78 2.01
C LEU A 206 0.32 -10.75 2.39
N SER A 207 1.15 -11.39 1.59
CA SER A 207 2.62 -11.31 1.71
C SER A 207 3.27 -11.66 0.38
N ASP A 208 4.53 -11.30 0.24
CA ASP A 208 5.40 -11.89 -0.76
C ASP A 208 5.81 -13.32 -0.38
N SER A 209 6.88 -13.85 -0.98
CA SER A 209 7.42 -15.19 -0.70
C SER A 209 7.97 -15.35 0.71
N ARG A 210 8.15 -14.24 1.46
CA ARG A 210 8.72 -14.19 2.81
C ARG A 210 7.75 -13.59 3.85
N PRO A 211 6.72 -14.33 4.25
CA PRO A 211 5.68 -13.85 5.17
C PRO A 211 6.21 -13.47 6.55
N GLU A 212 7.31 -14.05 7.02
CA GLU A 212 8.03 -13.66 8.24
C GLU A 212 8.63 -12.26 8.16
N GLY A 213 8.68 -11.67 6.97
CA GLY A 213 9.11 -10.30 6.73
C GLY A 213 10.62 -10.10 6.76
N TYR A 214 11.01 -8.86 6.59
CA TYR A 214 12.38 -8.38 6.43
C TYR A 214 12.78 -7.47 7.58
N GLY A 215 14.05 -7.51 7.96
CA GLY A 215 14.61 -6.52 8.87
C GLY A 215 14.85 -5.17 8.16
N TRP A 216 14.78 -4.07 8.91
CA TRP A 216 15.03 -2.73 8.35
C TRP A 216 16.40 -2.60 7.68
N ALA A 217 17.44 -3.23 8.22
CA ALA A 217 18.77 -3.24 7.60
C ALA A 217 18.77 -3.91 6.22
N GLU A 218 17.98 -4.95 6.05
CA GLU A 218 17.83 -5.68 4.80
C GLU A 218 17.07 -4.83 3.76
N ILE A 219 15.96 -4.21 4.17
CA ILE A 219 15.18 -3.30 3.31
C ILE A 219 16.03 -2.11 2.84
N MET A 220 16.77 -1.47 3.77
CA MET A 220 17.63 -0.34 3.44
C MET A 220 18.76 -0.73 2.49
N ARG A 221 19.34 -1.90 2.67
CA ARG A 221 20.41 -2.42 1.81
C ARG A 221 19.88 -2.72 0.42
N ALA A 222 18.78 -3.44 0.30
CA ALA A 222 18.17 -3.78 -0.99
C ALA A 222 17.72 -2.52 -1.76
N ALA A 223 17.16 -1.51 -1.08
CA ALA A 223 16.83 -0.23 -1.71
C ALA A 223 18.06 0.52 -2.23
N ALA A 224 19.17 0.47 -1.50
CA ALA A 224 20.41 1.09 -1.92
C ALA A 224 21.06 0.34 -3.10
N GLU A 225 21.06 -0.97 -3.08
CA GLU A 225 21.54 -1.81 -4.20
C GLU A 225 20.74 -1.57 -5.47
N ALA A 226 19.41 -1.42 -5.37
CA ALA A 226 18.56 -1.03 -6.50
C ALA A 226 18.92 0.35 -7.10
N MET A 227 19.60 1.20 -6.31
CA MET A 227 20.14 2.49 -6.74
C MET A 227 21.62 2.41 -7.16
N GLY A 228 22.27 1.24 -7.08
CA GLY A 228 23.69 1.06 -7.37
C GLY A 228 24.60 1.51 -6.20
N GLY A 229 24.04 1.76 -5.01
CA GLY A 229 24.77 2.23 -3.84
C GLY A 229 25.08 1.14 -2.82
N ARG A 230 26.06 1.40 -1.94
CA ARG A 230 26.43 0.55 -0.80
C ARG A 230 26.63 1.42 0.45
N PRO A 231 25.56 2.01 1.01
CA PRO A 231 25.67 2.91 2.15
C PRO A 231 26.09 2.15 3.42
N ARG A 232 26.74 2.88 4.31
CA ARG A 232 26.93 2.42 5.68
C ARG A 232 25.60 2.50 6.43
N LEU A 233 25.19 1.40 7.03
CA LEU A 233 23.98 1.35 7.84
C LEU A 233 24.31 1.76 9.29
N VAL A 234 23.56 2.71 9.85
CA VAL A 234 23.76 3.21 11.22
C VAL A 234 22.49 2.99 12.03
N ARG A 235 22.64 2.29 13.15
CA ARG A 235 21.54 2.05 14.09
C ARG A 235 21.04 3.38 14.65
N THR A 236 19.75 3.62 14.53
CA THR A 236 19.11 4.84 15.03
C THR A 236 18.22 4.47 16.21
N PRO A 237 18.53 4.98 17.41
CA PRO A 237 17.70 4.70 18.59
C PRO A 237 16.26 5.13 18.38
N GLY A 238 15.29 4.32 18.86
CA GLY A 238 13.86 4.63 18.74
C GLY A 238 13.47 5.95 19.41
N ALA A 239 14.24 6.43 20.40
CA ALA A 239 14.05 7.75 21.00
C ALA A 239 14.26 8.88 19.98
N VAL A 240 15.26 8.76 19.10
CA VAL A 240 15.51 9.73 18.02
C VAL A 240 14.35 9.74 17.05
N VAL A 241 13.85 8.57 16.64
CA VAL A 241 12.71 8.42 15.74
C VAL A 241 11.47 9.09 16.35
N ARG A 242 11.19 8.85 17.62
CA ARG A 242 10.07 9.48 18.35
C ARG A 242 10.25 10.99 18.48
N GLY A 243 11.46 11.46 18.77
CA GLY A 243 11.77 12.89 18.85
C GLY A 243 11.53 13.63 17.52
N LEU A 244 11.99 13.05 16.41
CA LEU A 244 11.75 13.60 15.06
C LEU A 244 10.26 13.63 14.72
N ALA A 245 9.51 12.60 15.09
CA ALA A 245 8.07 12.55 14.88
C ALA A 245 7.33 13.61 15.73
N ALA A 246 7.74 13.81 16.99
CA ALA A 246 7.18 14.85 17.86
C ALA A 246 7.49 16.25 17.31
N ALA A 247 8.72 16.51 16.87
CA ALA A 247 9.11 17.78 16.25
C ALA A 247 8.33 18.08 14.97
N SER A 248 7.93 17.05 14.20
CA SER A 248 7.11 17.24 12.99
C SER A 248 5.70 17.73 13.29
N VAL A 249 5.17 17.49 14.51
CA VAL A 249 3.87 18.00 14.93
C VAL A 249 3.92 19.52 15.13
N LEU A 250 5.04 20.07 15.56
CA LEU A 250 5.22 21.53 15.71
C LEU A 250 5.13 22.25 14.35
N ARG A 251 5.57 21.61 13.27
CA ARG A 251 5.40 22.14 11.90
C ARG A 251 3.92 22.22 11.49
N ARG A 252 3.07 21.39 12.07
CA ARG A 252 1.62 21.47 11.86
C ARG A 252 1.03 22.77 12.35
N LEU A 253 1.58 23.34 13.43
CA LEU A 253 1.21 24.66 13.95
C LEU A 253 1.60 25.79 12.99
N ALA A 254 2.60 25.55 12.14
CA ALA A 254 3.03 26.45 11.05
C ALA A 254 2.28 26.20 9.72
N GLY A 255 1.20 25.37 9.71
CA GLY A 255 0.37 25.11 8.52
C GLY A 255 0.91 24.03 7.57
N GLU A 256 2.03 23.38 7.88
CA GLU A 256 2.60 22.32 7.07
C GLU A 256 1.97 20.95 7.42
N ALA A 257 1.67 20.13 6.41
CA ALA A 257 1.25 18.76 6.65
C ALA A 257 2.46 17.93 7.14
N PRO A 258 2.41 17.30 8.34
CA PRO A 258 3.54 16.56 8.87
C PRO A 258 3.81 15.33 8.01
N ILE A 259 5.02 15.21 7.50
CA ILE A 259 5.48 14.07 6.68
C ILE A 259 5.61 12.81 7.55
N PHE A 260 6.01 12.98 8.82
CA PHE A 260 6.29 11.89 9.76
C PHE A 260 5.58 12.13 11.09
N THR A 261 4.47 11.43 11.32
CA THR A 261 3.62 11.60 12.52
C THR A 261 4.05 10.68 13.67
N PRO A 262 3.70 10.99 14.94
CA PRO A 262 3.93 10.07 16.06
C PRO A 262 3.29 8.69 15.87
N GLY A 263 2.11 8.62 15.24
CA GLY A 263 1.49 7.35 14.87
C GLY A 263 2.35 6.56 13.89
N LYS A 264 2.85 7.22 12.85
CA LYS A 264 3.75 6.57 11.88
C LYS A 264 5.06 6.11 12.52
N ALA A 265 5.60 6.86 13.48
CA ALA A 265 6.77 6.44 14.23
C ALA A 265 6.51 5.17 15.07
N ARG A 266 5.32 5.07 15.71
CA ARG A 266 4.95 3.86 16.46
C ARG A 266 4.79 2.66 15.54
N GLU A 267 4.16 2.82 14.37
CA GLU A 267 4.08 1.75 13.36
C GLU A 267 5.46 1.31 12.88
N LEU A 268 6.36 2.26 12.60
CA LEU A 268 7.72 1.99 12.14
C LEU A 268 8.57 1.25 13.19
N LEU A 269 8.34 1.54 14.47
CA LEU A 269 9.06 0.95 15.60
C LEU A 269 8.37 -0.32 16.14
N HIS A 270 7.22 -0.69 15.61
CA HIS A 270 6.53 -1.91 16.04
C HIS A 270 7.38 -3.14 15.70
N PRO A 271 7.53 -4.09 16.65
CA PRO A 271 8.48 -5.18 16.48
C PRO A 271 8.09 -6.21 15.43
N ASP A 272 6.79 -6.41 15.19
CA ASP A 272 6.34 -7.53 14.39
C ASP A 272 5.16 -7.20 13.45
N TRP A 273 5.52 -6.98 12.18
CA TRP A 273 4.60 -6.92 11.05
C TRP A 273 4.72 -8.17 10.14
N SER A 274 5.12 -9.32 10.68
CA SER A 274 5.10 -10.58 9.95
C SER A 274 3.67 -11.07 9.70
N VAL A 275 3.51 -11.99 8.79
CA VAL A 275 2.24 -12.65 8.46
C VAL A 275 2.34 -14.12 8.84
N ALA A 276 1.52 -14.53 9.81
CA ALA A 276 1.51 -15.92 10.26
C ALA A 276 0.85 -16.85 9.22
N PRO A 277 1.23 -18.12 9.17
CA PRO A 277 0.67 -19.08 8.21
C PRO A 277 -0.86 -19.15 8.22
N HIS A 278 -1.50 -19.09 9.40
CA HIS A 278 -2.95 -19.15 9.56
C HIS A 278 -3.67 -17.87 9.09
N GLU A 279 -2.96 -16.76 8.92
CA GLU A 279 -3.50 -15.50 8.37
C GLU A 279 -3.56 -15.52 6.84
N ARG A 280 -2.92 -16.49 6.19
CA ARG A 280 -2.83 -16.54 4.72
C ARG A 280 -3.92 -17.44 4.15
N ALA A 281 -4.54 -16.99 3.08
CA ALA A 281 -5.44 -17.86 2.32
C ALA A 281 -4.61 -18.91 1.54
N ALA A 282 -5.01 -20.18 1.63
CA ALA A 282 -4.37 -21.24 0.84
C ALA A 282 -4.60 -21.01 -0.68
N GLY A 283 -3.66 -21.45 -1.52
CA GLY A 283 -3.82 -21.43 -2.99
C GLY A 283 -3.92 -20.03 -3.61
N LEU A 284 -3.38 -18.99 -2.98
CA LEU A 284 -3.15 -17.69 -3.62
C LEU A 284 -2.04 -17.80 -4.66
N PRO A 285 -2.06 -16.96 -5.71
CA PRO A 285 -0.96 -16.88 -6.66
C PRO A 285 0.37 -16.66 -5.93
N GLN A 286 1.40 -17.40 -6.37
CA GLN A 286 2.75 -17.19 -5.84
C GLN A 286 3.25 -15.81 -6.23
N PRO A 287 3.92 -15.09 -5.32
CA PRO A 287 4.55 -13.83 -5.63
C PRO A 287 5.62 -13.97 -6.71
N GLU A 288 5.66 -13.04 -7.66
CA GLU A 288 6.68 -12.98 -8.71
C GLU A 288 7.87 -12.13 -8.29
N PHE A 289 7.66 -11.23 -7.33
CA PHE A 289 8.69 -10.32 -6.85
C PHE A 289 9.11 -10.70 -5.43
N ASP A 290 10.41 -10.90 -5.26
CA ASP A 290 11.05 -10.82 -3.95
C ASP A 290 11.46 -9.36 -3.63
N LEU A 291 12.05 -9.12 -2.46
CA LEU A 291 12.47 -7.78 -2.04
C LEU A 291 13.44 -7.13 -3.04
N SER A 292 14.42 -7.87 -3.52
CA SER A 292 15.48 -7.36 -4.41
C SER A 292 14.93 -7.00 -5.79
N THR A 293 14.26 -7.95 -6.43
CA THR A 293 13.67 -7.76 -7.77
C THR A 293 12.57 -6.71 -7.78
N GLY A 294 11.73 -6.68 -6.75
CA GLY A 294 10.66 -5.70 -6.62
C GLY A 294 11.16 -4.28 -6.40
N LEU A 295 12.19 -4.09 -5.55
CA LEU A 295 12.79 -2.76 -5.36
C LEU A 295 13.57 -2.30 -6.60
N ALA A 296 14.25 -3.22 -7.31
CA ALA A 296 14.91 -2.90 -8.57
C ALA A 296 13.89 -2.46 -9.65
N HIS A 297 12.77 -3.18 -9.79
CA HIS A 297 11.67 -2.80 -10.69
C HIS A 297 11.09 -1.43 -10.32
N THR A 298 10.90 -1.16 -9.03
CA THR A 298 10.40 0.14 -8.54
C THR A 298 11.38 1.27 -8.87
N ALA A 299 12.69 1.07 -8.64
CA ALA A 299 13.74 2.04 -8.95
C ALA A 299 13.81 2.34 -10.45
N GLN A 300 13.72 1.31 -11.29
CA GLN A 300 13.69 1.47 -12.73
C GLN A 300 12.49 2.33 -13.17
N TRP A 301 11.31 2.06 -12.63
CA TRP A 301 10.13 2.86 -12.92
C TRP A 301 10.29 4.32 -12.47
N TYR A 302 10.82 4.57 -11.26
CA TYR A 302 11.05 5.94 -10.79
C TYR A 302 12.00 6.72 -11.70
N ARG A 303 13.04 6.07 -12.24
CA ARG A 303 13.95 6.69 -13.22
C ARG A 303 13.23 6.99 -14.54
N ALA A 304 12.47 6.05 -15.06
CA ALA A 304 11.70 6.20 -16.29
C ALA A 304 10.64 7.32 -16.17
N ALA A 305 10.00 7.43 -15.01
CA ALA A 305 9.00 8.47 -14.70
C ALA A 305 9.61 9.84 -14.32
N GLY A 306 10.94 9.97 -14.27
CA GLY A 306 11.62 11.20 -13.89
C GLY A 306 11.52 11.57 -12.40
N TRP A 307 11.14 10.62 -11.53
CA TRP A 307 11.05 10.85 -10.09
C TRP A 307 12.40 10.71 -9.38
N LEU A 308 13.34 10.02 -10.03
CA LEU A 308 14.74 9.91 -9.64
C LEU A 308 15.63 10.30 -10.83
N PRO A 309 16.84 10.83 -10.58
CA PRO A 309 17.81 11.11 -11.64
C PRO A 309 18.11 9.85 -12.46
N ARG A 310 18.33 10.02 -13.77
CA ARG A 310 18.66 8.92 -14.68
C ARG A 310 20.06 8.35 -14.43
N ASP A 311 21.00 9.22 -14.02
CA ASP A 311 22.40 8.88 -13.79
C ASP A 311 22.73 8.95 -12.31
N PHE A 312 22.81 7.80 -11.65
CA PHE A 312 23.56 7.59 -10.42
C PHE A 312 24.65 6.59 -10.69
N VAL A 313 25.63 6.99 -11.49
CA VAL A 313 26.94 6.35 -11.54
C VAL A 313 27.86 7.21 -10.68
N THR A 314 28.21 6.68 -9.51
CA THR A 314 29.44 6.98 -8.75
C THR A 314 29.97 8.40 -8.79
N ALA A 315 29.40 9.30 -8.00
CA ALA A 315 30.10 10.53 -7.57
C ALA A 315 31.00 10.24 -6.35
N THR A 316 31.71 9.12 -6.29
CA THR A 316 32.53 8.78 -5.12
C THR A 316 33.90 8.18 -5.47
N LEU A 317 34.49 8.50 -6.64
CA LEU A 317 35.88 8.15 -6.94
C LEU A 317 36.62 9.20 -7.79
N GLN A 318 36.33 10.49 -7.66
CA GLN A 318 37.10 11.54 -8.35
C GLN A 318 37.68 12.59 -7.41
N THR A 319 38.09 12.22 -6.21
CA THR A 319 38.84 13.11 -5.32
C THR A 319 40.00 12.38 -4.65
N VAL A 320 40.79 11.64 -5.41
CA VAL A 320 42.18 11.34 -5.09
C VAL A 320 42.85 10.95 -6.41
N GLU A 321 43.28 11.89 -7.19
CA GLU A 321 44.43 11.82 -8.10
C GLU A 321 44.65 13.22 -8.69
N ASN A 322 45.41 14.01 -7.99
CA ASN A 322 46.19 15.05 -8.63
C ASN A 322 47.62 14.97 -8.12
N PRO A 323 48.48 14.19 -8.73
CA PRO A 323 49.91 14.36 -8.59
C PRO A 323 50.39 15.24 -9.72
N GLN A 324 50.46 16.52 -9.48
CA GLN A 324 51.35 17.40 -10.26
C GLN A 324 52.28 18.09 -9.29
N LEU A 325 53.33 17.37 -8.96
CA LEU A 325 54.66 17.92 -8.78
C LEU A 325 55.35 17.76 -10.13
N HIS A 326 55.79 18.89 -10.73
CA HIS A 326 57.10 19.04 -11.34
C HIS A 326 57.21 20.37 -12.07
N ASP A 327 58.27 21.06 -11.58
CA ASP A 327 59.12 22.11 -12.13
C ASP A 327 58.62 23.54 -12.10
#